data_1611b8994a4b858d090f10532216b129
#
_entry.id   1611b8994a4b858d090f10532216b129
#
_cell.length_a   1.000
_cell.length_b   1.000
_cell.length_c   1.000
_cell.angle_alpha   90.00
_cell.angle_beta   90.00
_cell.angle_gamma   90.00
#
_symmetry.space_group_name_H-M   'P 1'
#
loop_
_entity.id
_entity.type
_entity.pdbx_description
1 polymer ?
#
loop_
_entity_poly.entity_id
_entity_poly.type
_entity_poly.pdbx_seq_one_letter_code
_entity_poly.pdbx_strand_id
1 'polypeptide(L)'
;MKRILVNQSDKEATQQVASILMEQGFEVEDAYDIEEALKKAKSEPWDLIILDIRVPQGDRCFDSFEDVREINTAPVVILSGLGQDEYIVRGLNAGADDYLVKPISAKVFLARVFALLRRASSTEKEGPSSGGLKYGDLAIDFDRHEVWVRDRQVNLTASEFRLLSYLAKNPGRVLTNEDLVREVQGYQASPQEAGELIKVHIHNLRKKLGLGSQKPPRIVNVRGVGYMFDRMTSQRKEISDQILA
;
A
#
# COMPACT_ATOMS: atom_id res chain seq x y z
N MET A 1 19.74 11.32 -5.80
CA MET A 1 19.30 10.39 -6.85
C MET A 1 18.46 9.34 -6.14
N LYS A 2 17.35 8.88 -6.71
CA LYS A 2 16.51 7.86 -6.05
C LYS A 2 17.11 6.49 -6.24
N ARG A 3 17.18 5.70 -5.16
CA ARG A 3 17.77 4.36 -5.12
C ARG A 3 16.68 3.30 -5.22
N ILE A 4 16.83 2.38 -6.18
CA ILE A 4 15.89 1.29 -6.43
C ILE A 4 16.62 -0.05 -6.26
N LEU A 5 16.11 -0.89 -5.37
CA LEU A 5 16.56 -2.28 -5.25
C LEU A 5 15.77 -3.14 -6.22
N VAL A 6 16.45 -3.93 -7.04
CA VAL A 6 15.83 -4.84 -8.00
C VAL A 6 16.34 -6.26 -7.75
N ASN A 7 15.42 -7.16 -7.41
CA ASN A 7 15.72 -8.58 -7.43
C ASN A 7 15.13 -9.18 -8.69
N GLN A 8 15.93 -9.93 -9.40
CA GLN A 8 15.45 -10.79 -10.49
C GLN A 8 16.28 -12.07 -10.58
N SER A 9 15.57 -13.17 -10.71
CA SER A 9 16.15 -14.51 -10.81
C SER A 9 16.69 -14.88 -12.21
N ASP A 10 16.64 -13.95 -13.19
CA ASP A 10 17.15 -14.12 -14.55
C ASP A 10 17.97 -12.88 -14.94
N LYS A 11 19.26 -13.10 -15.25
CA LYS A 11 20.20 -12.01 -15.58
C LYS A 11 19.76 -11.15 -16.77
N GLU A 12 19.19 -11.73 -17.82
CA GLU A 12 18.76 -10.98 -19.00
C GLU A 12 17.55 -10.10 -18.68
N ALA A 13 16.57 -10.66 -17.98
CA ALA A 13 15.40 -9.91 -17.53
C ALA A 13 15.78 -8.81 -16.51
N THR A 14 16.77 -9.08 -15.63
CA THR A 14 17.30 -8.08 -14.67
C THR A 14 17.93 -6.91 -15.41
N GLN A 15 18.78 -7.20 -16.37
CA GLN A 15 19.45 -6.16 -17.15
C GLN A 15 18.45 -5.28 -17.90
N GLN A 16 17.38 -5.85 -18.45
CA GLN A 16 16.34 -5.07 -19.12
C GLN A 16 15.63 -4.11 -18.18
N VAL A 17 15.18 -4.58 -17.01
CA VAL A 17 14.50 -3.72 -16.03
C VAL A 17 15.46 -2.69 -15.44
N ALA A 18 16.68 -3.10 -15.09
CA ALA A 18 17.70 -2.18 -14.59
C ALA A 18 18.06 -1.10 -15.62
N SER A 19 18.28 -1.49 -16.91
CA SER A 19 18.56 -0.54 -17.99
C SER A 19 17.44 0.49 -18.17
N ILE A 20 16.19 0.03 -18.21
CA ILE A 20 15.03 0.91 -18.32
C ILE A 20 14.96 1.92 -17.16
N LEU A 21 15.28 1.50 -15.95
CA LEU A 21 15.29 2.38 -14.77
C LEU A 21 16.49 3.34 -14.78
N MET A 22 17.69 2.86 -15.14
CA MET A 22 18.89 3.69 -15.24
C MET A 22 18.76 4.77 -16.33
N GLU A 23 18.13 4.46 -17.46
CA GLU A 23 17.80 5.45 -18.51
C GLU A 23 16.90 6.59 -18.00
N GLN A 24 16.11 6.33 -16.96
CA GLN A 24 15.29 7.35 -16.29
C GLN A 24 16.03 8.11 -15.17
N GLY A 25 17.31 7.85 -14.99
CA GLY A 25 18.15 8.54 -14.00
C GLY A 25 18.05 8.00 -12.58
N PHE A 26 17.59 6.76 -12.41
CA PHE A 26 17.59 6.07 -11.11
C PHE A 26 18.92 5.39 -10.85
N GLU A 27 19.30 5.33 -9.57
CA GLU A 27 20.37 4.45 -9.10
C GLU A 27 19.78 3.08 -8.81
N VAL A 28 20.26 2.06 -9.51
CA VAL A 28 19.72 0.70 -9.41
C VAL A 28 20.77 -0.21 -8.79
N GLU A 29 20.37 -0.91 -7.76
CA GLU A 29 21.18 -1.94 -7.13
C GLU A 29 20.51 -3.30 -7.30
N ASP A 30 21.26 -4.27 -7.77
CA ASP A 30 20.79 -5.62 -8.02
C ASP A 30 20.96 -6.50 -6.79
N ALA A 31 20.01 -7.42 -6.58
CA ALA A 31 20.13 -8.55 -5.69
C ALA A 31 20.02 -9.84 -6.50
N TYR A 32 20.93 -10.78 -6.24
CA TYR A 32 21.04 -12.01 -7.00
C TYR A 32 19.83 -12.95 -6.81
N ASP A 33 19.31 -12.97 -5.59
CA ASP A 33 18.14 -13.77 -5.24
C ASP A 33 17.22 -12.99 -4.28
N ILE A 34 16.10 -13.62 -3.93
CA ILE A 34 15.13 -13.02 -3.05
C ILE A 34 15.66 -12.85 -1.62
N GLU A 35 16.49 -13.77 -1.14
CA GLU A 35 17.05 -13.73 0.22
C GLU A 35 18.02 -12.55 0.37
N GLU A 36 18.88 -12.33 -0.61
CA GLU A 36 19.75 -11.15 -0.67
C GLU A 36 18.93 -9.86 -0.76
N ALA A 37 17.89 -9.82 -1.61
CA ALA A 37 17.02 -8.67 -1.74
C ALA A 37 16.34 -8.32 -0.40
N LEU A 38 15.80 -9.32 0.29
CA LEU A 38 15.17 -9.13 1.58
C LEU A 38 16.18 -8.69 2.66
N LYS A 39 17.42 -9.20 2.61
CA LYS A 39 18.49 -8.76 3.50
C LYS A 39 18.88 -7.31 3.25
N LYS A 40 19.08 -6.90 1.98
CA LYS A 40 19.38 -5.51 1.61
C LYS A 40 18.23 -4.58 1.97
N ALA A 41 16.99 -5.01 1.74
CA ALA A 41 15.80 -4.25 2.11
C ALA A 41 15.72 -3.97 3.63
N LYS A 42 16.23 -4.88 4.46
CA LYS A 42 16.29 -4.70 5.92
C LYS A 42 17.40 -3.76 6.39
N SER A 43 18.51 -3.73 5.68
CA SER A 43 19.76 -3.08 6.16
C SER A 43 19.95 -1.66 5.64
N GLU A 44 19.27 -1.26 4.56
CA GLU A 44 19.50 0.01 3.89
C GLU A 44 18.17 0.73 3.53
N PRO A 45 18.20 2.07 3.44
CA PRO A 45 17.05 2.84 2.96
C PRO A 45 16.93 2.77 1.43
N TRP A 46 15.72 2.52 0.94
CA TRP A 46 15.37 2.46 -0.48
C TRP A 46 14.21 3.39 -0.78
N ASP A 47 14.19 3.95 -2.01
CA ASP A 47 13.04 4.70 -2.51
C ASP A 47 11.97 3.79 -3.12
N LEU A 48 12.40 2.63 -3.65
CA LEU A 48 11.52 1.60 -4.20
C LEU A 48 12.24 0.25 -4.18
N ILE A 49 11.49 -0.81 -3.97
CA ILE A 49 11.96 -2.20 -4.04
C ILE A 49 11.13 -2.93 -5.09
N ILE A 50 11.79 -3.62 -6.02
CA ILE A 50 11.16 -4.43 -7.06
C ILE A 50 11.57 -5.89 -6.87
N LEU A 51 10.59 -6.76 -6.62
CA LEU A 51 10.80 -8.17 -6.37
C LEU A 51 10.22 -9.03 -7.48
N ASP A 52 11.08 -9.80 -8.16
CA ASP A 52 10.65 -10.82 -9.13
C ASP A 52 10.36 -12.13 -8.41
N ILE A 53 9.10 -12.52 -8.39
CA ILE A 53 8.65 -13.75 -7.73
C ILE A 53 8.33 -14.81 -8.78
N ARG A 54 8.97 -15.98 -8.68
CA ARG A 54 8.74 -17.15 -9.54
C ARG A 54 8.28 -18.36 -8.72
N VAL A 55 7.55 -19.28 -9.36
CA VAL A 55 7.25 -20.62 -8.84
C VAL A 55 8.51 -21.50 -8.94
N PRO A 56 8.82 -22.38 -7.98
CA PRO A 56 8.06 -22.87 -6.83
C PRO A 56 8.37 -22.18 -5.50
N GLN A 57 9.17 -21.13 -5.49
CA GLN A 57 9.56 -20.43 -4.25
C GLN A 57 8.47 -19.51 -3.69
N GLY A 58 7.34 -19.36 -4.41
CA GLY A 58 6.31 -18.37 -4.15
C GLY A 58 5.77 -18.35 -2.72
N ASP A 59 5.60 -19.51 -2.09
CA ASP A 59 4.98 -19.58 -0.77
C ASP A 59 5.91 -19.06 0.33
N ARG A 60 7.15 -19.50 0.36
CA ARG A 60 8.14 -19.05 1.36
C ARG A 60 8.56 -17.60 1.17
N CYS A 61 8.54 -17.12 -0.07
CA CYS A 61 8.91 -15.76 -0.40
C CYS A 61 7.93 -14.73 0.20
N PHE A 62 6.63 -15.01 0.16
CA PHE A 62 5.63 -14.11 0.73
C PHE A 62 5.73 -14.03 2.26
N ASP A 63 5.99 -15.16 2.94
CA ASP A 63 6.15 -15.19 4.40
C ASP A 63 7.38 -14.36 4.82
N SER A 64 8.52 -14.53 4.14
CA SER A 64 9.73 -13.73 4.40
C SER A 64 9.57 -12.25 4.09
N PHE A 65 8.67 -11.92 3.15
CA PHE A 65 8.39 -10.54 2.78
C PHE A 65 7.56 -9.80 3.86
N GLU A 66 6.65 -10.48 4.55
CA GLU A 66 5.92 -9.89 5.69
C GLU A 66 6.92 -9.37 6.75
N ASP A 67 7.98 -10.11 7.06
CA ASP A 67 9.02 -9.69 8.01
C ASP A 67 9.76 -8.41 7.57
N VAL A 68 9.98 -8.24 6.26
CA VAL A 68 10.61 -7.02 5.72
C VAL A 68 9.70 -5.82 5.91
N ARG A 69 8.39 -6.00 5.74
CA ARG A 69 7.41 -4.93 5.86
C ARG A 69 7.22 -4.42 7.28
N GLU A 70 7.60 -5.17 8.28
CA GLU A 70 7.60 -4.69 9.67
C GLU A 70 8.64 -3.59 9.92
N ILE A 71 9.73 -3.58 9.15
CA ILE A 71 10.87 -2.67 9.37
C ILE A 71 11.17 -1.73 8.20
N ASN A 72 10.61 -1.99 7.01
CA ASN A 72 10.85 -1.16 5.83
C ASN A 72 9.54 -0.60 5.27
N THR A 73 9.46 0.73 5.18
CA THR A 73 8.29 1.47 4.67
C THR A 73 8.39 1.85 3.20
N ALA A 74 9.52 1.59 2.54
CA ALA A 74 9.67 1.86 1.10
C ALA A 74 8.58 1.14 0.29
N PRO A 75 8.04 1.75 -0.78
CA PRO A 75 7.11 1.07 -1.66
C PRO A 75 7.76 -0.18 -2.27
N VAL A 76 6.96 -1.26 -2.36
CA VAL A 76 7.39 -2.53 -2.94
C VAL A 76 6.47 -2.92 -4.08
N VAL A 77 7.07 -3.26 -5.22
CA VAL A 77 6.40 -3.80 -6.41
C VAL A 77 6.79 -5.25 -6.58
N ILE A 78 5.82 -6.12 -6.70
CA ILE A 78 6.04 -7.49 -7.15
C ILE A 78 5.90 -7.52 -8.67
N LEU A 79 6.89 -8.11 -9.34
CA LEU A 79 6.91 -8.35 -10.77
C LEU A 79 6.97 -9.87 -11.00
N SER A 80 5.91 -10.48 -11.54
CA SER A 80 5.79 -11.94 -11.60
C SER A 80 5.10 -12.43 -12.86
N GLY A 81 5.43 -13.65 -13.30
CA GLY A 81 4.69 -14.38 -14.33
C GLY A 81 3.38 -15.03 -13.83
N LEU A 82 3.14 -14.98 -12.51
CA LEU A 82 1.96 -15.56 -11.88
C LEU A 82 0.80 -14.56 -11.92
N GLY A 83 -0.10 -14.72 -12.87
CA GLY A 83 -1.26 -13.83 -13.05
C GLY A 83 -2.55 -14.34 -12.45
N GLN A 84 -2.54 -15.45 -11.69
CA GLN A 84 -3.73 -15.96 -11.02
C GLN A 84 -4.06 -15.07 -9.81
N ASP A 85 -5.36 -14.81 -9.59
CA ASP A 85 -5.86 -13.95 -8.52
C ASP A 85 -5.31 -14.33 -7.14
N GLU A 86 -5.12 -15.63 -6.88
CA GLU A 86 -4.58 -16.14 -5.63
C GLU A 86 -3.18 -15.56 -5.33
N TYR A 87 -2.29 -15.53 -6.30
CA TYR A 87 -0.92 -15.00 -6.12
C TYR A 87 -0.91 -13.47 -6.03
N ILE A 88 -1.75 -12.81 -6.79
CA ILE A 88 -1.91 -11.35 -6.73
C ILE A 88 -2.39 -10.95 -5.33
N VAL A 89 -3.47 -11.56 -4.87
CA VAL A 89 -4.04 -11.32 -3.54
C VAL A 89 -3.03 -11.63 -2.44
N ARG A 90 -2.27 -12.73 -2.58
CA ARG A 90 -1.26 -13.12 -1.60
C ARG A 90 -0.09 -12.13 -1.53
N GLY A 91 0.43 -11.68 -2.67
CA GLY A 91 1.50 -10.68 -2.72
C GLY A 91 1.08 -9.35 -2.10
N LEU A 92 -0.13 -8.89 -2.40
CA LEU A 92 -0.68 -7.68 -1.82
C LEU A 92 -0.97 -7.83 -0.31
N ASN A 93 -1.44 -9.01 0.12
CA ASN A 93 -1.64 -9.30 1.55
C ASN A 93 -0.32 -9.33 2.33
N ALA A 94 0.75 -9.84 1.72
CA ALA A 94 2.09 -9.79 2.29
C ALA A 94 2.65 -8.36 2.41
N GLY A 95 1.97 -7.36 1.82
CA GLY A 95 2.29 -5.95 1.97
C GLY A 95 2.88 -5.28 0.74
N ALA A 96 2.85 -5.90 -0.44
CA ALA A 96 3.23 -5.22 -1.67
C ALA A 96 2.29 -4.03 -1.96
N ASP A 97 2.87 -2.94 -2.45
CA ASP A 97 2.12 -1.75 -2.83
C ASP A 97 1.50 -1.90 -4.23
N ASP A 98 2.12 -2.69 -5.11
CA ASP A 98 1.57 -3.06 -6.41
C ASP A 98 2.04 -4.46 -6.84
N TYR A 99 1.27 -5.11 -7.72
CA TYR A 99 1.57 -6.43 -8.29
C TYR A 99 1.43 -6.36 -9.81
N LEU A 100 2.54 -6.59 -10.52
CA LEU A 100 2.63 -6.49 -11.97
C LEU A 100 2.83 -7.86 -12.60
N VAL A 101 1.90 -8.25 -13.46
CA VAL A 101 1.96 -9.52 -14.17
C VAL A 101 2.76 -9.39 -15.46
N LYS A 102 3.74 -10.26 -15.66
CA LYS A 102 4.52 -10.37 -16.91
C LYS A 102 3.70 -11.16 -17.96
N PRO A 103 3.78 -10.79 -19.27
CA PRO A 103 4.59 -9.71 -19.83
C PRO A 103 3.98 -8.34 -19.61
N ILE A 104 4.79 -7.34 -19.26
CA ILE A 104 4.38 -5.96 -19.10
C ILE A 104 5.19 -5.04 -20.01
N SER A 105 4.56 -4.06 -20.64
CA SER A 105 5.29 -3.10 -21.46
C SER A 105 6.11 -2.14 -20.58
N ALA A 106 7.30 -1.74 -21.08
CA ALA A 106 8.16 -0.77 -20.38
C ALA A 106 7.41 0.53 -20.03
N LYS A 107 6.53 1.01 -20.89
CA LYS A 107 5.72 2.20 -20.67
C LYS A 107 4.78 2.06 -19.46
N VAL A 108 4.09 0.93 -19.34
CA VAL A 108 3.18 0.67 -18.21
C VAL A 108 3.99 0.46 -16.94
N PHE A 109 5.07 -0.30 -16.99
CA PHE A 109 5.98 -0.51 -15.87
C PHE A 109 6.51 0.82 -15.32
N LEU A 110 7.09 1.67 -16.17
CA LEU A 110 7.59 2.99 -15.75
C LEU A 110 6.50 3.89 -15.19
N ALA A 111 5.31 3.89 -15.78
CA ALA A 111 4.19 4.69 -15.27
C ALA A 111 3.84 4.31 -13.82
N ARG A 112 3.85 3.02 -13.49
CA ARG A 112 3.61 2.52 -12.14
C ARG A 112 4.76 2.85 -11.17
N VAL A 113 6.01 2.67 -11.61
CA VAL A 113 7.20 3.05 -10.84
C VAL A 113 7.17 4.54 -10.49
N PHE A 114 6.95 5.42 -11.50
CA PHE A 114 6.86 6.86 -11.26
C PHE A 114 5.68 7.23 -10.35
N ALA A 115 4.55 6.54 -10.48
CA ALA A 115 3.41 6.77 -9.61
C ALA A 115 3.75 6.48 -8.15
N LEU A 116 4.40 5.37 -7.85
CA LEU A 116 4.82 5.01 -6.50
C LEU A 116 5.89 5.96 -5.95
N LEU A 117 6.93 6.25 -6.74
CA LEU A 117 8.00 7.16 -6.33
C LEU A 117 7.54 8.60 -6.12
N ARG A 118 6.63 9.11 -6.95
CA ARG A 118 6.05 10.44 -6.77
C ARG A 118 5.33 10.55 -5.43
N ARG A 119 4.65 9.50 -5.03
CA ARG A 119 3.90 9.45 -3.78
C ARG A 119 4.78 9.34 -2.58
N ALA A 120 5.85 8.55 -2.64
CA ALA A 120 6.85 8.51 -1.58
C ALA A 120 7.50 9.90 -1.37
N SER A 121 7.58 10.73 -2.43
CA SER A 121 8.15 12.08 -2.38
C SER A 121 7.14 13.20 -2.10
N SER A 122 5.85 13.00 -2.33
CA SER A 122 4.81 14.04 -2.11
C SER A 122 4.54 14.30 -0.62
N THR A 123 5.21 13.58 0.25
CA THR A 123 5.33 13.86 1.67
C THR A 123 5.90 15.25 1.99
N GLU A 124 6.63 15.86 1.04
CA GLU A 124 7.34 17.14 1.27
C GLU A 124 6.62 18.38 0.74
N LYS A 125 5.47 18.29 0.05
CA LYS A 125 4.89 19.42 -0.70
C LYS A 125 3.43 19.79 -0.47
N GLU A 126 2.73 19.19 0.45
CA GLU A 126 1.54 19.85 0.97
C GLU A 126 2.01 20.83 2.05
N GLY A 127 1.81 22.13 1.81
CA GLY A 127 2.13 23.20 2.75
C GLY A 127 1.52 22.95 4.11
N PRO A 128 1.83 23.74 5.16
CA PRO A 128 1.56 23.40 6.55
C PRO A 128 0.10 23.04 6.77
N SER A 129 -0.24 21.78 6.58
CA SER A 129 -1.52 21.24 7.05
C SER A 129 -1.38 21.07 8.55
N SER A 130 -1.80 22.09 9.26
CA SER A 130 -1.90 22.11 10.70
C SER A 130 -2.71 20.93 11.19
N GLY A 131 -2.03 19.95 11.77
CA GLY A 131 -2.66 19.05 12.71
C GLY A 131 -3.14 17.73 12.11
N GLY A 132 -2.78 16.68 12.78
CA GLY A 132 -3.32 15.33 12.59
C GLY A 132 -4.84 15.28 12.82
N LEU A 133 -5.48 14.23 12.29
CA LEU A 133 -6.88 13.95 12.57
C LEU A 133 -7.00 12.97 13.74
N LYS A 134 -7.96 13.24 14.63
CA LYS A 134 -8.29 12.33 15.72
C LYS A 134 -9.76 11.95 15.66
N TYR A 135 -10.00 10.65 15.59
CA TYR A 135 -11.33 10.06 15.59
C TYR A 135 -11.43 9.02 16.70
N GLY A 136 -11.89 9.44 17.87
CA GLY A 136 -11.94 8.58 19.06
C GLY A 136 -10.55 8.05 19.43
N ASP A 137 -10.35 6.75 19.28
CA ASP A 137 -9.10 6.05 19.59
C ASP A 137 -8.08 6.02 18.42
N LEU A 138 -8.46 6.48 17.24
CA LEU A 138 -7.59 6.59 16.07
C LEU A 138 -7.04 8.01 15.95
N ALA A 139 -5.73 8.15 15.90
CA ALA A 139 -5.03 9.39 15.56
C ALA A 139 -4.15 9.18 14.34
N ILE A 140 -4.15 10.15 13.43
CA ILE A 140 -3.38 10.15 12.19
C ILE A 140 -2.56 11.43 12.14
N ASP A 141 -1.25 11.32 12.13
CA ASP A 141 -0.33 12.43 11.88
C ASP A 141 0.13 12.37 10.43
N PHE A 142 -0.32 13.33 9.63
CA PHE A 142 -0.01 13.36 8.20
C PHE A 142 1.41 13.82 7.92
N ASP A 143 1.97 14.66 8.78
CA ASP A 143 3.31 15.23 8.59
C ASP A 143 4.40 14.19 8.92
N ARG A 144 4.16 13.40 9.96
CA ARG A 144 5.06 12.33 10.40
C ARG A 144 4.77 10.98 9.77
N HIS A 145 3.66 10.83 9.02
CA HIS A 145 3.18 9.54 8.50
C HIS A 145 2.95 8.49 9.59
N GLU A 146 2.50 8.93 10.74
CA GLU A 146 2.26 8.07 11.89
C GLU A 146 0.76 7.86 12.11
N VAL A 147 0.42 6.65 12.51
CA VAL A 147 -0.94 6.27 12.88
C VAL A 147 -0.90 5.61 14.24
N TRP A 148 -1.82 6.03 15.10
CA TRP A 148 -1.96 5.54 16.45
C TRP A 148 -3.38 5.04 16.67
N VAL A 149 -3.52 3.85 17.26
CA VAL A 149 -4.81 3.34 17.74
C VAL A 149 -4.71 3.17 19.24
N ARG A 150 -5.50 3.96 19.97
CA ARG A 150 -5.31 4.17 21.40
C ARG A 150 -3.90 4.71 21.62
N ASP A 151 -3.07 4.10 22.43
CA ASP A 151 -1.70 4.55 22.68
C ASP A 151 -0.65 3.69 21.95
N ARG A 152 -1.09 2.88 20.97
CA ARG A 152 -0.23 1.99 20.20
C ARG A 152 -0.02 2.56 18.79
N GLN A 153 1.25 2.76 18.42
CA GLN A 153 1.62 3.06 17.04
C GLN A 153 1.36 1.86 16.13
N VAL A 154 0.82 2.10 14.94
CA VAL A 154 0.49 1.09 13.95
C VAL A 154 1.32 1.33 12.68
N ASN A 155 2.17 0.37 12.32
CA ASN A 155 2.98 0.45 11.11
C ASN A 155 2.12 0.13 9.89
N LEU A 156 1.89 1.15 9.07
CA LEU A 156 1.19 1.02 7.79
C LEU A 156 2.20 1.08 6.64
N THR A 157 1.91 0.36 5.55
CA THR A 157 2.62 0.56 4.29
C THR A 157 2.27 1.92 3.70
N ALA A 158 3.05 2.41 2.72
CA ALA A 158 2.76 3.68 2.05
C ALA A 158 1.36 3.71 1.42
N SER A 159 0.92 2.60 0.82
CA SER A 159 -0.42 2.47 0.23
C SER A 159 -1.53 2.44 1.28
N GLU A 160 -1.33 1.72 2.38
CA GLU A 160 -2.30 1.66 3.49
C GLU A 160 -2.45 3.02 4.18
N PHE A 161 -1.34 3.72 4.42
CA PHE A 161 -1.36 5.07 5.01
C PHE A 161 -2.13 6.05 4.12
N ARG A 162 -1.90 6.03 2.80
CA ARG A 162 -2.64 6.88 1.85
C ARG A 162 -4.11 6.56 1.80
N LEU A 163 -4.44 5.27 1.73
CA LEU A 163 -5.82 4.82 1.73
C LEU A 163 -6.56 5.32 2.98
N LEU A 164 -5.94 5.15 4.15
CA LEU A 164 -6.49 5.66 5.41
C LEU A 164 -6.61 7.18 5.40
N SER A 165 -5.57 7.87 4.96
CA SER A 165 -5.53 9.34 4.90
C SER A 165 -6.61 9.90 4.00
N TYR A 166 -6.78 9.33 2.80
CA TYR A 166 -7.79 9.77 1.85
C TYR A 166 -9.21 9.51 2.35
N LEU A 167 -9.45 8.34 2.93
CA LEU A 167 -10.72 8.02 3.57
C LEU A 167 -11.03 8.97 4.74
N ALA A 168 -10.06 9.21 5.61
CA ALA A 168 -10.20 10.05 6.79
C ALA A 168 -10.35 11.56 6.47
N LYS A 169 -9.74 12.03 5.38
CA LYS A 169 -9.93 13.41 4.86
C LYS A 169 -11.29 13.61 4.20
N ASN A 170 -12.00 12.53 3.81
CA ASN A 170 -13.31 12.55 3.16
C ASN A 170 -14.40 11.81 3.96
N PRO A 171 -14.60 12.12 5.25
CA PRO A 171 -15.47 11.33 6.10
C PRO A 171 -16.94 11.54 5.75
N GLY A 172 -17.73 10.46 5.79
CA GLY A 172 -19.13 10.46 5.41
C GLY A 172 -19.39 10.45 3.90
N ARG A 173 -18.33 10.56 3.08
CA ARG A 173 -18.42 10.47 1.62
C ARG A 173 -18.12 9.03 1.18
N VAL A 174 -18.93 8.51 0.28
CA VAL A 174 -18.64 7.24 -0.41
C VAL A 174 -17.62 7.52 -1.50
N LEU A 175 -16.47 6.85 -1.43
CA LEU A 175 -15.41 6.91 -2.42
C LEU A 175 -15.45 5.63 -3.25
N THR A 176 -15.45 5.76 -4.58
CA THR A 176 -15.49 4.59 -5.48
C THR A 176 -14.18 3.81 -5.43
N ASN A 177 -14.23 2.54 -5.82
CA ASN A 177 -13.00 1.74 -5.89
C ASN A 177 -11.97 2.36 -6.84
N GLU A 178 -12.43 2.94 -7.96
CA GLU A 178 -11.59 3.62 -8.96
C GLU A 178 -10.95 4.89 -8.38
N ASP A 179 -11.69 5.69 -7.60
CA ASP A 179 -11.14 6.86 -6.92
C ASP A 179 -10.08 6.47 -5.91
N LEU A 180 -10.33 5.40 -5.15
CA LEU A 180 -9.39 4.87 -4.17
C LEU A 180 -8.13 4.32 -4.83
N VAL A 181 -8.25 3.56 -5.94
CA VAL A 181 -7.07 3.09 -6.69
C VAL A 181 -6.28 4.26 -7.25
N ARG A 182 -6.96 5.23 -7.87
CA ARG A 182 -6.28 6.42 -8.41
C ARG A 182 -5.50 7.16 -7.33
N GLU A 183 -6.04 7.29 -6.13
CA GLU A 183 -5.34 7.90 -5.00
C GLU A 183 -4.19 7.03 -4.50
N VAL A 184 -4.42 5.74 -4.29
CA VAL A 184 -3.46 4.80 -3.72
C VAL A 184 -2.41 4.37 -4.75
N GLN A 185 -2.78 4.10 -5.99
CA GLN A 185 -1.90 3.58 -7.04
C GLN A 185 -1.49 4.61 -8.11
N GLY A 186 -2.20 5.78 -8.22
CA GLY A 186 -1.89 6.88 -9.14
C GLY A 186 -2.15 6.59 -10.61
N TYR A 187 -2.88 5.54 -10.93
CA TYR A 187 -3.34 5.22 -12.27
C TYR A 187 -4.84 4.93 -12.28
N GLN A 188 -5.42 4.90 -13.47
CA GLN A 188 -6.80 4.48 -13.65
C GLN A 188 -6.84 2.96 -13.89
N ALA A 189 -7.47 2.24 -12.97
CA ALA A 189 -7.73 0.82 -13.10
C ALA A 189 -9.11 0.59 -13.72
N SER A 190 -9.33 -0.59 -14.30
CA SER A 190 -10.68 -1.03 -14.64
C SER A 190 -11.51 -1.22 -13.36
N PRO A 191 -12.86 -1.14 -13.42
CA PRO A 191 -13.70 -1.32 -12.24
C PRO A 191 -13.47 -2.66 -11.52
N GLN A 192 -13.20 -3.73 -12.27
CA GLN A 192 -12.91 -5.05 -11.70
C GLN A 192 -11.57 -5.06 -10.97
N GLU A 193 -10.50 -4.61 -11.63
CA GLU A 193 -9.16 -4.49 -11.04
C GLU A 193 -9.17 -3.60 -9.79
N ALA A 194 -9.86 -2.46 -9.87
CA ALA A 194 -9.98 -1.55 -8.74
C ALA A 194 -10.68 -2.21 -7.54
N GLY A 195 -11.74 -2.97 -7.78
CA GLY A 195 -12.47 -3.68 -6.74
C GLY A 195 -11.61 -4.72 -6.02
N GLU A 196 -10.80 -5.48 -6.76
CA GLU A 196 -9.92 -6.51 -6.19
C GLU A 196 -8.76 -5.90 -5.38
N LEU A 197 -8.05 -4.93 -5.94
CA LEU A 197 -6.94 -4.24 -5.28
C LEU A 197 -7.37 -3.56 -3.98
N ILE A 198 -8.43 -2.75 -4.03
CA ILE A 198 -8.87 -2.00 -2.85
C ILE A 198 -9.42 -2.90 -1.77
N LYS A 199 -10.11 -3.98 -2.13
CA LYS A 199 -10.58 -4.98 -1.16
C LYS A 199 -9.45 -5.55 -0.31
N VAL A 200 -8.30 -5.84 -0.93
CA VAL A 200 -7.11 -6.35 -0.23
C VAL A 200 -6.52 -5.29 0.69
N HIS A 201 -6.29 -4.08 0.19
CA HIS A 201 -5.76 -2.99 1.00
C HIS A 201 -6.67 -2.61 2.19
N ILE A 202 -7.98 -2.59 1.98
CA ILE A 202 -8.96 -2.38 3.07
C ILE A 202 -8.91 -3.50 4.10
N HIS A 203 -8.78 -4.75 3.66
CA HIS A 203 -8.67 -5.90 4.57
C HIS A 203 -7.43 -5.76 5.47
N ASN A 204 -6.27 -5.49 4.88
CA ASN A 204 -5.01 -5.33 5.59
C ASN A 204 -5.05 -4.13 6.54
N LEU A 205 -5.54 -3.00 6.06
CA LEU A 205 -5.71 -1.80 6.87
C LEU A 205 -6.61 -2.06 8.09
N ARG A 206 -7.76 -2.72 7.91
CA ARG A 206 -8.65 -3.09 9.02
C ARG A 206 -7.97 -4.02 10.03
N LYS A 207 -7.23 -5.02 9.54
CA LYS A 207 -6.48 -5.97 10.39
C LYS A 207 -5.46 -5.23 11.26
N LYS A 208 -4.63 -4.37 10.65
CA LYS A 208 -3.58 -3.61 11.35
C LYS A 208 -4.14 -2.60 12.36
N LEU A 209 -5.22 -1.92 12.00
CA LEU A 209 -5.88 -0.94 12.88
C LEU A 209 -6.74 -1.61 13.97
N GLY A 210 -6.93 -2.93 13.96
CA GLY A 210 -7.80 -3.63 14.89
C GLY A 210 -9.29 -3.28 14.73
N LEU A 211 -9.69 -2.80 13.54
CA LEU A 211 -11.06 -2.35 13.27
C LEU A 211 -12.03 -3.48 12.90
N GLY A 212 -11.55 -4.71 12.76
CA GLY A 212 -12.36 -5.86 12.34
C GLY A 212 -13.46 -6.27 13.34
N SER A 213 -13.28 -5.95 14.63
CA SER A 213 -14.22 -6.26 15.71
C SER A 213 -15.10 -5.09 16.14
N GLN A 214 -14.87 -3.88 15.59
CA GLN A 214 -15.67 -2.71 15.94
C GLN A 214 -17.04 -2.75 15.25
N LYS A 215 -18.09 -2.44 16.00
CA LYS A 215 -19.45 -2.31 15.49
C LYS A 215 -20.03 -0.96 15.93
N PRO A 216 -20.42 -0.07 15.00
CA PRO A 216 -20.27 -0.18 13.54
C PRO A 216 -18.80 -0.04 13.10
N PRO A 217 -18.40 -0.64 11.96
CA PRO A 217 -17.05 -0.53 11.45
C PRO A 217 -16.76 0.90 10.99
N ARG A 218 -15.59 1.45 11.34
CA ARG A 218 -15.19 2.82 10.96
C ARG A 218 -14.98 2.99 9.45
N ILE A 219 -14.51 1.96 8.78
CA ILE A 219 -14.47 1.89 7.32
C ILE A 219 -15.63 1.01 6.87
N VAL A 220 -16.64 1.63 6.28
CA VAL A 220 -17.88 0.98 5.84
C VAL A 220 -17.78 0.60 4.38
N ASN A 221 -18.17 -0.64 4.05
CA ASN A 221 -18.32 -1.09 2.67
C ASN A 221 -19.70 -0.68 2.16
N VAL A 222 -19.74 0.07 1.06
CA VAL A 222 -20.97 0.39 0.33
C VAL A 222 -21.02 -0.52 -0.90
N ARG A 223 -21.85 -1.56 -0.81
CA ARG A 223 -21.92 -2.63 -1.83
C ARG A 223 -22.08 -2.08 -3.24
N GLY A 224 -21.25 -2.56 -4.17
CA GLY A 224 -21.27 -2.18 -5.58
C GLY A 224 -20.72 -0.78 -5.89
N VAL A 225 -20.29 0.00 -4.88
CA VAL A 225 -19.80 1.37 -5.07
C VAL A 225 -18.36 1.53 -4.59
N GLY A 226 -18.08 1.22 -3.31
CA GLY A 226 -16.78 1.46 -2.72
C GLY A 226 -16.79 1.51 -1.20
N TYR A 227 -16.07 2.45 -0.61
CA TYR A 227 -15.89 2.55 0.83
C TYR A 227 -16.12 3.97 1.35
N MET A 228 -16.50 4.06 2.62
CA MET A 228 -16.74 5.32 3.32
C MET A 228 -16.08 5.26 4.71
N PHE A 229 -15.51 6.37 5.16
CA PHE A 229 -15.04 6.53 6.53
C PHE A 229 -16.14 7.14 7.40
N ASP A 230 -16.57 6.40 8.45
CA ASP A 230 -17.60 6.85 9.37
C ASP A 230 -16.99 7.56 10.60
N ARG A 231 -17.39 8.79 10.83
CA ARG A 231 -17.00 9.60 12.01
C ARG A 231 -17.68 9.16 13.31
N MET A 232 -18.83 8.50 13.20
CA MET A 232 -19.88 8.58 14.21
C MET A 232 -19.88 7.47 15.27
N THR A 233 -18.77 6.76 15.49
CA THR A 233 -18.77 5.67 16.48
C THR A 233 -18.95 6.14 17.94
N SER A 234 -18.67 7.43 18.23
CA SER A 234 -18.78 7.97 19.60
C SER A 234 -20.08 8.72 19.88
N GLN A 235 -20.63 9.43 18.90
CA GLN A 235 -21.83 10.28 19.14
C GLN A 235 -23.18 9.53 19.11
N ARG A 236 -23.26 8.39 18.40
CA ARG A 236 -24.52 7.61 18.39
C ARG A 236 -24.84 6.96 19.73
N LYS A 237 -23.84 6.69 20.56
CA LYS A 237 -24.09 6.12 21.90
C LYS A 237 -24.70 7.15 22.84
N GLU A 238 -24.21 8.38 22.79
CA GLU A 238 -24.73 9.46 23.63
C GLU A 238 -26.19 9.88 23.28
N ILE A 239 -26.51 9.87 21.96
CA ILE A 239 -27.88 10.21 21.51
C ILE A 239 -28.87 9.07 21.80
N SER A 240 -28.46 7.79 21.67
CA SER A 240 -29.31 6.65 22.01
C SER A 240 -29.61 6.60 23.53
N ASP A 241 -28.62 6.91 24.36
CA ASP A 241 -28.77 6.91 25.81
C ASP A 241 -29.59 8.13 26.31
N GLN A 242 -29.63 9.23 25.53
CA GLN A 242 -30.47 10.40 25.83
C GLN A 242 -31.92 10.27 25.34
N ILE A 243 -32.20 9.37 24.38
CA ILE A 243 -33.59 9.14 23.91
C ILE A 243 -34.29 8.05 24.73
N LEU A 244 -33.54 7.25 25.48
CA LEU A 244 -34.04 6.15 26.31
C LEU A 244 -34.07 6.51 27.80
N ALA A 245 -33.70 7.72 28.18
CA ALA A 245 -33.83 8.29 29.53
C ALA A 245 -34.97 9.30 29.60
#